data_4bec5d26281ab15b83e9f80874ce4ed4
#
_entry.id   4bec5d26281ab15b83e9f80874ce4ed4
#
_cell.length_a   1.000
_cell.length_b   1.000
_cell.length_c   1.000
_cell.angle_alpha   90.00
_cell.angle_beta   90.00
_cell.angle_gamma   90.00
#
_symmetry.space_group_name_H-M   'P 1'
#
loop_
_entity.id
_entity.type
_entity.pdbx_description
1 polymer ?
#
loop_
_entity_poly.entity_id
_entity_poly.type
_entity_poly.pdbx_seq_one_letter_code
_entity_poly.pdbx_strand_id
1 'polypeptide(L)'
;MRHGRIVSLHIAGAPGAPTHSLTRATAVTGRGLEGDRNYWSGQGPRPRKRGTGRASGVCDITLIEYEALDALTRETGIELSPAECRRNVVCRGVRLNPLVGATFQVGETVLLGLRLSEPCARLEQLTRPGLIRGLIHRGGLRAEILQGGPIRVGDAVHPASATPPHLLSTERRSSR
;
A
#
# COMPACT_ATOMS: atom_id res chain seq x y z
N MET A 1 -8.71 -13.38 15.71
CA MET A 1 -8.33 -13.18 14.30
C MET A 1 -6.84 -12.96 14.22
N ARG A 2 -6.12 -13.65 13.33
CA ARG A 2 -4.69 -13.40 13.15
C ARG A 2 -4.54 -12.09 12.39
N HIS A 3 -3.93 -11.11 13.01
CA HIS A 3 -3.57 -9.85 12.35
C HIS A 3 -2.33 -10.09 11.50
N GLY A 4 -2.32 -9.52 10.29
CA GLY A 4 -1.10 -9.44 9.51
C GLY A 4 -0.12 -8.45 10.15
N ARG A 5 1.14 -8.46 9.68
CA ARG A 5 2.16 -7.52 10.14
C ARG A 5 3.04 -7.04 8.99
N ILE A 6 3.61 -5.87 9.15
CA ILE A 6 4.64 -5.36 8.24
C ILE A 6 5.94 -6.15 8.48
N VAL A 7 6.52 -6.71 7.42
CA VAL A 7 7.82 -7.38 7.46
C VAL A 7 8.94 -6.51 6.90
N SER A 8 8.64 -5.60 5.98
CA SER A 8 9.61 -4.60 5.50
C SER A 8 8.93 -3.39 4.87
N LEU A 9 9.64 -2.26 4.88
CA LEU A 9 9.22 -0.99 4.29
C LEU A 9 10.27 -0.53 3.29
N HIS A 10 9.82 0.01 2.15
CA HIS A 10 10.69 0.44 1.06
C HIS A 10 10.19 1.72 0.42
N ILE A 11 11.12 2.62 0.10
CA ILE A 11 10.88 3.81 -0.74
C ILE A 11 11.93 3.88 -1.85
N ALA A 12 11.62 4.59 -2.91
CA ALA A 12 12.59 4.98 -3.94
C ALA A 12 12.53 6.49 -4.12
N GLY A 13 13.68 7.18 -4.09
CA GLY A 13 13.73 8.63 -4.18
C GLY A 13 13.41 9.19 -5.56
N ALA A 14 13.51 8.36 -6.62
CA ALA A 14 13.22 8.77 -8.00
C ALA A 14 12.61 7.62 -8.82
N PRO A 15 11.90 7.92 -9.93
CA PRO A 15 11.43 6.90 -10.87
C PRO A 15 12.58 6.06 -11.42
N GLY A 16 12.48 4.72 -11.27
CA GLY A 16 13.53 3.78 -11.73
C GLY A 16 14.70 3.58 -10.76
N ALA A 17 14.90 4.47 -9.79
CA ALA A 17 15.92 4.30 -8.77
C ALA A 17 15.72 3.02 -7.94
N PRO A 18 16.79 2.42 -7.40
CA PRO A 18 16.69 1.35 -6.43
C PRO A 18 15.82 1.74 -5.24
N THR A 19 15.17 0.77 -4.60
CA THR A 19 14.45 1.00 -3.36
C THR A 19 15.41 0.93 -2.17
N HIS A 20 15.11 1.72 -1.15
CA HIS A 20 15.80 1.71 0.13
C HIS A 20 14.88 1.12 1.19
N SER A 21 15.41 0.22 2.01
CA SER A 21 14.69 -0.35 3.17
C SER A 21 14.70 0.64 4.32
N LEU A 22 13.56 0.75 5.00
CA LEU A 22 13.36 1.58 6.17
C LEU A 22 12.82 0.74 7.32
N THR A 23 13.14 1.10 8.56
CA THR A 23 12.50 0.55 9.76
C THR A 23 11.20 1.30 10.10
N ARG A 24 11.09 2.56 9.64
CA ARG A 24 9.95 3.45 9.86
C ARG A 24 9.77 4.36 8.64
N ALA A 25 8.53 4.67 8.33
CA ALA A 25 8.15 5.67 7.32
C ALA A 25 7.02 6.55 7.85
N THR A 26 6.87 7.76 7.31
CA THR A 26 5.74 8.66 7.59
C THR A 26 4.77 8.61 6.42
N ALA A 27 3.54 8.19 6.68
CA ALA A 27 2.44 8.24 5.72
C ALA A 27 1.71 9.57 5.87
N VAL A 28 1.50 10.29 4.77
CA VAL A 28 0.84 11.60 4.77
C VAL A 28 -0.41 11.55 3.91
N THR A 29 -1.56 11.90 4.52
CA THR A 29 -2.87 11.89 3.86
C THR A 29 -2.86 12.65 2.54
N GLY A 30 -3.26 11.97 1.46
CA GLY A 30 -3.33 12.51 0.10
C GLY A 30 -1.98 12.89 -0.51
N ARG A 31 -0.85 12.50 0.11
CA ARG A 31 0.50 12.82 -0.39
C ARG A 31 1.35 11.57 -0.65
N GLY A 32 1.20 10.52 0.13
CA GLY A 32 2.02 9.32 0.03
C GLY A 32 3.00 9.15 1.19
N LEU A 33 4.04 8.36 0.99
CA LEU A 33 5.14 8.20 1.96
C LEU A 33 6.21 9.26 1.76
N GLU A 34 6.62 9.91 2.85
CA GLU A 34 7.71 10.89 2.80
C GLU A 34 8.98 10.26 2.23
N GLY A 35 9.63 10.99 1.30
CA GLY A 35 10.84 10.54 0.61
C GLY A 35 10.62 9.53 -0.53
N ASP A 36 9.39 9.02 -0.74
CA ASP A 36 9.10 8.16 -1.89
C ASP A 36 8.88 8.97 -3.17
N ARG A 37 9.25 8.41 -4.31
CA ARG A 37 9.07 9.00 -5.65
C ARG A 37 7.63 9.37 -5.99
N ASN A 38 6.67 8.73 -5.34
CA ASN A 38 5.26 9.02 -5.53
C ASN A 38 4.74 10.05 -4.52
N TYR A 39 5.59 10.59 -3.65
CA TYR A 39 5.20 11.60 -2.70
C TYR A 39 4.81 12.91 -3.41
N TRP A 40 3.64 13.45 -3.10
CA TRP A 40 3.17 14.72 -3.63
C TRP A 40 3.73 15.90 -2.82
N SER A 41 4.67 16.63 -3.41
CA SER A 41 5.31 17.80 -2.79
C SER A 41 4.66 19.14 -3.15
N GLY A 42 3.66 19.13 -4.05
CA GLY A 42 2.96 20.36 -4.45
C GLY A 42 2.12 20.98 -3.33
N GLN A 43 1.67 22.23 -3.55
CA GLN A 43 0.75 22.89 -2.62
C GLN A 43 -0.65 22.27 -2.66
N GLY A 44 -1.26 22.12 -1.49
CA GLY A 44 -2.60 21.54 -1.36
C GLY A 44 -2.66 20.02 -1.60
N PRO A 45 -3.87 19.46 -1.63
CA PRO A 45 -4.09 18.04 -1.93
C PRO A 45 -3.66 17.71 -3.36
N ARG A 46 -3.19 16.48 -3.57
CA ARG A 46 -2.85 15.98 -4.90
C ARG A 46 -4.05 16.08 -5.84
N PRO A 47 -3.90 16.67 -7.05
CA PRO A 47 -4.99 16.75 -8.00
C PRO A 47 -5.51 15.34 -8.37
N ARG A 48 -6.79 15.10 -8.13
CA ARG A 48 -7.45 13.88 -8.60
C ARG A 48 -7.74 14.04 -10.08
N LYS A 49 -7.27 13.12 -10.92
CA LYS A 49 -7.65 13.12 -12.34
C LYS A 49 -9.16 12.88 -12.43
N ARG A 50 -9.92 13.86 -12.95
CA ARG A 50 -11.31 13.67 -13.36
C ARG A 50 -11.33 12.67 -14.51
N GLY A 51 -11.92 11.52 -14.33
CA GLY A 51 -12.09 10.57 -15.43
C GLY A 51 -12.65 9.24 -14.98
N THR A 52 -13.80 8.90 -15.54
CA THR A 52 -14.42 7.58 -15.62
C THR A 52 -14.74 6.88 -14.30
N GLY A 53 -15.85 7.23 -13.69
CA GLY A 53 -16.86 6.36 -13.01
C GLY A 53 -16.46 5.27 -12.00
N ARG A 54 -15.20 5.08 -11.71
CA ARG A 54 -14.67 4.26 -10.60
C ARG A 54 -13.73 5.14 -9.82
N ALA A 55 -13.78 5.06 -8.50
CA ALA A 55 -12.98 5.84 -7.57
C ALA A 55 -11.54 6.01 -8.09
N SER A 56 -11.25 7.12 -8.75
CA SER A 56 -9.93 7.49 -9.22
C SER A 56 -9.11 8.00 -8.03
N GLY A 57 -9.03 7.17 -6.98
CA GLY A 57 -8.16 7.42 -5.85
C GLY A 57 -6.73 7.52 -6.33
N VAL A 58 -6.01 8.49 -5.84
CA VAL A 58 -4.59 8.59 -6.10
C VAL A 58 -3.90 7.49 -5.29
N CYS A 59 -3.13 6.63 -5.97
CA CYS A 59 -2.34 5.64 -5.29
C CYS A 59 -1.23 6.35 -4.50
N ASP A 60 -1.39 6.39 -3.19
CA ASP A 60 -0.42 6.98 -2.28
C ASP A 60 0.61 5.98 -1.77
N ILE A 61 0.20 4.70 -1.66
CA ILE A 61 1.02 3.63 -1.09
C ILE A 61 0.70 2.30 -1.78
N THR A 62 1.70 1.43 -1.86
CA THR A 62 1.57 0.09 -2.44
C THR A 62 1.97 -0.98 -1.42
N LEU A 63 1.21 -2.07 -1.36
CA LEU A 63 1.46 -3.19 -0.47
C LEU A 63 1.60 -4.48 -1.27
N ILE A 64 2.32 -5.48 -0.74
CA ILE A 64 2.37 -6.85 -1.26
C ILE A 64 2.43 -7.85 -0.12
N GLU A 65 1.84 -9.02 -0.33
CA GLU A 65 1.95 -10.16 0.58
C GLU A 65 3.33 -10.82 0.41
N TYR A 66 4.06 -11.06 1.51
CA TYR A 66 5.32 -11.81 1.46
C TYR A 66 5.07 -13.23 0.93
N GLU A 67 3.92 -13.80 1.24
CA GLU A 67 3.48 -15.10 0.72
C GLU A 67 3.40 -15.15 -0.81
N ALA A 68 3.12 -14.03 -1.48
CA ALA A 68 3.15 -13.95 -2.94
C ALA A 68 4.58 -14.05 -3.49
N LEU A 69 5.56 -13.49 -2.80
CA LEU A 69 6.98 -13.62 -3.13
C LEU A 69 7.48 -15.06 -2.90
N ASP A 70 7.12 -15.67 -1.77
CA ASP A 70 7.42 -17.07 -1.48
C ASP A 70 6.80 -18.01 -2.53
N ALA A 71 5.55 -17.76 -2.93
CA ALA A 71 4.87 -18.54 -3.95
C ALA A 71 5.52 -18.38 -5.33
N LEU A 72 5.92 -17.16 -5.71
CA LEU A 72 6.66 -16.91 -6.93
C LEU A 72 7.90 -17.79 -7.01
N THR A 73 8.73 -17.78 -5.96
CA THR A 73 9.96 -18.59 -5.91
C THR A 73 9.66 -20.08 -6.02
N ARG A 74 8.69 -20.59 -5.26
CA ARG A 74 8.34 -22.03 -5.28
C ARG A 74 7.77 -22.50 -6.62
N GLU A 75 6.98 -21.66 -7.29
CA GLU A 75 6.26 -22.04 -8.51
C GLU A 75 7.06 -21.82 -9.78
N THR A 76 7.97 -20.84 -9.78
CA THR A 76 8.69 -20.44 -11.00
C THR A 76 10.21 -20.49 -10.86
N GLY A 77 10.75 -20.69 -9.67
CA GLY A 77 12.17 -20.57 -9.39
C GLY A 77 12.69 -19.12 -9.42
N ILE A 78 11.82 -18.14 -9.64
CA ILE A 78 12.21 -16.72 -9.69
C ILE A 78 12.25 -16.17 -8.25
N GLU A 79 13.43 -15.85 -7.79
CA GLU A 79 13.61 -15.15 -6.51
C GLU A 79 13.42 -13.65 -6.71
N LEU A 80 12.55 -13.04 -5.93
CA LEU A 80 12.30 -11.60 -5.89
C LEU A 80 12.32 -11.14 -4.44
N SER A 81 13.33 -10.39 -4.07
CA SER A 81 13.44 -9.85 -2.72
C SER A 81 12.36 -8.80 -2.43
N PRO A 82 12.04 -8.56 -1.15
CA PRO A 82 11.15 -7.47 -0.74
C PRO A 82 11.51 -6.10 -1.34
N ALA A 83 12.80 -5.79 -1.45
CA ALA A 83 13.24 -4.53 -2.05
C ALA A 83 13.00 -4.49 -3.56
N GLU A 84 13.27 -5.58 -4.27
CA GLU A 84 13.11 -5.66 -5.72
C GLU A 84 11.65 -5.66 -6.17
N CYS A 85 10.70 -6.11 -5.33
CA CYS A 85 9.27 -6.10 -5.67
C CYS A 85 8.70 -4.69 -5.89
N ARG A 86 9.44 -3.65 -5.45
CA ARG A 86 9.12 -2.23 -5.65
C ARG A 86 7.76 -1.81 -5.07
N ARG A 87 7.31 -2.50 -4.04
CA ARG A 87 6.17 -2.09 -3.20
C ARG A 87 6.69 -1.41 -1.94
N ASN A 88 5.90 -0.47 -1.42
CA ASN A 88 6.29 0.30 -0.24
C ASN A 88 6.22 -0.53 1.04
N VAL A 89 5.20 -1.38 1.16
CA VAL A 89 4.96 -2.22 2.34
C VAL A 89 4.91 -3.68 1.93
N VAL A 90 5.77 -4.48 2.50
CA VAL A 90 5.66 -5.93 2.43
C VAL A 90 5.07 -6.43 3.75
N CYS A 91 3.95 -7.12 3.68
CA CYS A 91 3.25 -7.63 4.86
C CYS A 91 3.12 -9.16 4.80
N ARG A 92 2.88 -9.78 5.95
CA ARG A 92 2.68 -11.23 6.08
C ARG A 92 1.46 -11.50 6.95
N GLY A 93 0.74 -12.59 6.66
CA GLY A 93 -0.39 -13.05 7.46
C GLY A 93 -1.69 -12.29 7.23
N VAL A 94 -1.79 -11.49 6.16
CA VAL A 94 -2.99 -10.78 5.74
C VAL A 94 -3.20 -10.96 4.24
N ARG A 95 -4.45 -11.17 3.82
CA ARG A 95 -4.82 -11.22 2.40
C ARG A 95 -5.20 -9.83 1.92
N LEU A 96 -4.50 -9.32 0.89
CA LEU A 96 -4.69 -7.96 0.39
C LEU A 96 -5.81 -7.86 -0.67
N ASN A 97 -6.02 -8.88 -1.48
CA ASN A 97 -7.01 -8.83 -2.55
C ASN A 97 -8.44 -8.51 -2.05
N PRO A 98 -8.93 -9.10 -0.93
CA PRO A 98 -10.25 -8.75 -0.38
C PRO A 98 -10.35 -7.31 0.14
N LEU A 99 -9.24 -6.61 0.30
CA LEU A 99 -9.22 -5.22 0.77
C LEU A 99 -9.46 -4.19 -0.34
N VAL A 100 -9.64 -4.62 -1.59
CA VAL A 100 -10.07 -3.72 -2.67
C VAL A 100 -11.46 -3.17 -2.36
N GLY A 101 -11.60 -1.83 -2.31
CA GLY A 101 -12.82 -1.14 -1.93
C GLY A 101 -13.09 -1.06 -0.44
N ALA A 102 -12.23 -1.65 0.39
CA ALA A 102 -12.38 -1.64 1.85
C ALA A 102 -11.35 -0.74 2.54
N THR A 103 -11.72 -0.21 3.71
CA THR A 103 -10.78 0.46 4.61
C THR A 103 -10.08 -0.57 5.49
N PHE A 104 -8.81 -0.33 5.76
CA PHE A 104 -8.00 -1.18 6.62
C PHE A 104 -6.93 -0.35 7.33
N GLN A 105 -6.39 -0.90 8.40
CA GLN A 105 -5.42 -0.22 9.24
C GLN A 105 -4.03 -0.83 9.08
N VAL A 106 -3.03 0.03 9.02
CA VAL A 106 -1.60 -0.31 8.97
C VAL A 106 -0.88 0.52 10.03
N GLY A 107 -0.53 -0.10 11.16
CA GLY A 107 -0.06 0.65 12.32
C GLY A 107 -1.10 1.69 12.76
N GLU A 108 -0.70 2.96 12.81
CA GLU A 108 -1.58 4.08 13.16
C GLU A 108 -2.31 4.69 11.96
N THR A 109 -2.01 4.24 10.72
CA THR A 109 -2.59 4.79 9.49
C THR A 109 -3.86 4.05 9.07
N VAL A 110 -4.78 4.79 8.45
CA VAL A 110 -5.99 4.22 7.82
C VAL A 110 -5.86 4.36 6.31
N LEU A 111 -6.02 3.24 5.62
CA LEU A 111 -5.91 3.13 4.17
C LEU A 111 -7.23 2.70 3.54
N LEU A 112 -7.45 3.12 2.30
CA LEU A 112 -8.50 2.60 1.42
C LEU A 112 -7.85 1.82 0.28
N GLY A 113 -8.18 0.55 0.15
CA GLY A 113 -7.74 -0.27 -0.97
C GLY A 113 -8.42 0.19 -2.27
N LEU A 114 -7.63 0.53 -3.28
CA LEU A 114 -8.16 1.07 -4.54
C LEU A 114 -8.33 -0.02 -5.60
N ARG A 115 -7.28 -0.78 -5.83
CA ARG A 115 -7.22 -1.83 -6.85
C ARG A 115 -5.98 -2.69 -6.68
N LEU A 116 -5.94 -3.83 -7.33
CA LEU A 116 -4.73 -4.65 -7.37
C LEU A 116 -3.58 -3.89 -8.04
N SER A 117 -2.38 -4.13 -7.55
CA SER A 117 -1.13 -3.62 -8.12
C SER A 117 -0.52 -4.68 -9.02
N GLU A 118 -1.17 -4.92 -10.17
CA GLU A 118 -0.71 -5.93 -11.12
C GLU A 118 0.75 -5.71 -11.54
N PRO A 119 1.49 -6.79 -11.79
CA PRO A 119 2.82 -6.70 -12.37
C PRO A 119 2.76 -6.10 -13.77
N CYS A 120 3.82 -5.44 -14.20
CA CYS A 120 3.88 -4.79 -15.50
C CYS A 120 5.27 -4.93 -16.14
N ALA A 121 5.36 -4.66 -17.43
CA ALA A 121 6.62 -4.72 -18.18
C ALA A 121 7.74 -3.89 -17.52
N ARG A 122 7.38 -2.74 -16.93
CA ARG A 122 8.36 -1.90 -16.20
C ARG A 122 8.99 -2.63 -15.01
N LEU A 123 8.22 -3.44 -14.29
CA LEU A 123 8.75 -4.25 -13.19
C LEU A 123 9.72 -5.30 -13.71
N GLU A 124 9.36 -6.02 -14.78
CA GLU A 124 10.26 -6.99 -15.40
C GLU A 124 11.55 -6.36 -15.93
N GLN A 125 11.45 -5.20 -16.58
CA GLN A 125 12.63 -4.46 -17.09
C GLN A 125 13.58 -4.04 -15.97
N LEU A 126 13.06 -3.67 -14.82
CA LEU A 126 13.84 -3.22 -13.66
C LEU A 126 14.36 -4.38 -12.80
N THR A 127 13.89 -5.61 -13.04
CA THR A 127 14.23 -6.78 -12.24
C THR A 127 14.63 -7.97 -13.12
N ARG A 128 13.67 -8.83 -13.47
CA ARG A 128 13.94 -10.04 -14.26
C ARG A 128 12.69 -10.53 -15.01
N PRO A 129 12.85 -11.24 -16.15
CA PRO A 129 11.75 -11.78 -16.93
C PRO A 129 10.89 -12.78 -16.15
N GLY A 130 9.61 -12.91 -16.52
CA GLY A 130 8.68 -13.91 -15.98
C GLY A 130 7.85 -13.40 -14.79
N LEU A 131 8.13 -12.21 -14.26
CA LEU A 131 7.40 -11.68 -13.11
C LEU A 131 5.94 -11.35 -13.39
N ILE A 132 5.61 -10.93 -14.62
CA ILE A 132 4.21 -10.68 -15.00
C ILE A 132 3.42 -11.95 -14.81
N ARG A 133 3.86 -13.06 -15.41
CA ARG A 133 3.18 -14.35 -15.31
C ARG A 133 3.14 -14.87 -13.88
N GLY A 134 4.24 -14.72 -13.15
CA GLY A 134 4.37 -15.25 -11.78
C GLY A 134 3.61 -14.47 -10.72
N LEU A 135 3.31 -13.18 -10.94
CA LEU A 135 2.64 -12.31 -9.99
C LEU A 135 1.25 -11.83 -10.42
N ILE A 136 0.71 -12.36 -11.53
CA ILE A 136 -0.65 -12.00 -11.95
C ILE A 136 -1.66 -12.27 -10.82
N HIS A 137 -2.53 -11.30 -10.54
CA HIS A 137 -3.53 -11.29 -9.45
C HIS A 137 -2.97 -11.39 -8.02
N ARG A 138 -1.64 -11.36 -7.85
CA ARG A 138 -0.97 -11.36 -6.54
C ARG A 138 0.21 -10.36 -6.46
N GLY A 139 0.26 -9.42 -7.39
CA GLY A 139 1.26 -8.35 -7.43
C GLY A 139 1.08 -7.27 -6.35
N GLY A 140 0.07 -7.41 -5.48
CA GLY A 140 -0.20 -6.55 -4.34
C GLY A 140 -1.39 -5.62 -4.51
N LEU A 141 -1.49 -4.61 -3.65
CA LEU A 141 -2.59 -3.66 -3.53
C LEU A 141 -2.08 -2.22 -3.68
N ARG A 142 -2.83 -1.39 -4.38
CA ARG A 142 -2.69 0.07 -4.38
C ARG A 142 -3.70 0.65 -3.43
N ALA A 143 -3.26 1.56 -2.57
CA ALA A 143 -4.13 2.18 -1.58
C ALA A 143 -3.96 3.69 -1.51
N GLU A 144 -5.00 4.37 -1.04
CA GLU A 144 -5.04 5.78 -0.68
C GLU A 144 -4.87 5.91 0.83
N ILE A 145 -4.14 6.91 1.30
CA ILE A 145 -3.97 7.21 2.72
C ILE A 145 -5.10 8.13 3.16
N LEU A 146 -6.07 7.60 3.90
CA LEU A 146 -7.19 8.37 4.45
C LEU A 146 -6.78 9.12 5.72
N GLN A 147 -6.01 8.45 6.59
CA GLN A 147 -5.45 9.02 7.79
C GLN A 147 -3.96 8.69 7.82
N GLY A 148 -3.12 9.71 7.83
CA GLY A 148 -1.67 9.58 7.91
C GLY A 148 -1.19 9.27 9.32
N GLY A 149 0.08 8.93 9.41
CA GLY A 149 0.78 8.62 10.65
C GLY A 149 2.07 7.84 10.41
N PRO A 150 2.81 7.52 11.45
CA PRO A 150 3.98 6.67 11.35
C PRO A 150 3.57 5.22 11.10
N ILE A 151 4.33 4.53 10.26
CA ILE A 151 4.29 3.08 10.07
C ILE A 151 5.67 2.50 10.32
N ARG A 152 5.73 1.34 10.96
CA ARG A 152 6.99 0.68 11.37
C ARG A 152 6.98 -0.79 10.98
N VAL A 153 8.14 -1.34 10.75
CA VAL A 153 8.30 -2.79 10.64
C VAL A 153 7.79 -3.44 11.93
N GLY A 154 6.96 -4.47 11.80
CA GLY A 154 6.28 -5.14 12.92
C GLY A 154 4.86 -4.65 13.20
N ASP A 155 4.47 -3.46 12.73
CA ASP A 155 3.11 -2.94 12.92
C ASP A 155 2.05 -3.88 12.34
N ALA A 156 0.90 -3.91 13.01
CA ALA A 156 -0.23 -4.73 12.60
C ALA A 156 -0.88 -4.22 11.30
N VAL A 157 -1.35 -5.16 10.48
CA VAL A 157 -2.19 -4.91 9.30
C VAL A 157 -3.48 -5.68 9.47
N HIS A 158 -4.61 -5.00 9.53
CA HIS A 158 -5.92 -5.64 9.72
C HIS A 158 -7.05 -4.82 9.10
N PRO A 159 -8.17 -5.45 8.69
CA PRO A 159 -9.37 -4.72 8.29
C PRO A 159 -9.74 -3.69 9.36
N ALA A 160 -10.14 -2.48 8.95
CA ALA A 160 -10.62 -1.50 9.90
C ALA A 160 -11.89 -2.07 10.57
N SER A 161 -11.95 -2.01 11.90
CA SER A 161 -13.21 -2.24 12.61
C SER A 161 -14.22 -1.23 12.08
N ALA A 162 -15.43 -1.70 11.75
CA ALA A 162 -16.49 -0.83 11.24
C ALA A 162 -16.84 0.26 12.27
N THR A 163 -16.15 1.37 12.21
CA THR A 163 -16.45 2.72 12.70
C THR A 163 -15.11 3.42 13.05
N PRO A 164 -14.65 4.40 12.27
CA PRO A 164 -13.58 5.27 12.74
C PRO A 164 -14.12 6.13 13.90
N PRO A 165 -13.37 6.26 15.01
CA PRO A 165 -13.85 6.92 16.23
C PRO A 165 -14.19 8.41 16.09
N HIS A 166 -13.85 9.06 15.00
CA HIS A 166 -14.09 10.51 14.81
C HIS A 166 -15.46 10.85 14.19
N LEU A 167 -16.24 9.86 13.73
CA LEU A 167 -17.61 10.12 13.22
C LEU A 167 -18.69 10.07 14.31
N LEU A 168 -18.34 9.75 15.56
CA LEU A 168 -19.29 9.71 16.67
C LEU A 168 -19.44 11.05 17.42
N SER A 169 -18.76 12.13 16.97
CA SER A 169 -18.73 13.42 17.73
C SER A 169 -19.66 14.50 17.19
N THR A 170 -20.52 14.26 16.21
CA THR A 170 -21.35 15.33 15.59
C THR A 170 -22.85 15.21 15.87
N GLU A 171 -23.29 14.27 16.70
CA GLU A 171 -24.71 14.24 17.08
C GLU A 171 -24.93 14.42 18.59
N ARG A 172 -24.60 15.58 19.13
CA ARG A 172 -25.21 16.09 20.37
C ARG A 172 -25.01 17.61 20.47
N ARG A 173 -25.69 18.38 19.65
CA ARG A 173 -26.10 19.77 20.00
C ARG A 173 -27.27 20.18 19.11
N SER A 174 -28.45 19.73 19.46
CA SER A 174 -29.66 20.49 19.20
C SER A 174 -30.74 19.97 20.12
N SER A 175 -30.88 20.60 21.25
CA SER A 175 -32.09 20.66 22.07
C SER A 175 -31.84 21.63 23.23
N ARG A 176 -32.09 22.87 23.03
CA ARG A 176 -32.87 23.80 23.90
C ARG A 176 -32.90 25.17 23.26
#